data_20c45e7e8fe833aceafb0a1de39f27f8
#
_entry.id   20c45e7e8fe833aceafb0a1de39f27f8
#
_cell.length_a   1.000
_cell.length_b   1.000
_cell.length_c   1.000
_cell.angle_alpha   90.00
_cell.angle_beta   90.00
_cell.angle_gamma   90.00
#
_symmetry.space_group_name_H-M   'P 1'
#
loop_
_entity.id
_entity.type
_entity.pdbx_description
1 polymer ?
#
loop_
_entity_poly.entity_id
_entity_poly.type
_entity_poly.pdbx_seq_one_letter_code
_entity_poly.pdbx_strand_id
1 'polypeptide(L)'
;MKRFLLCIILLTTCEKIDDDGFRVFKINKGEHRSGTYLHNDAPYKINFLVKVTESMIYDFGGNTRDQYDVNKIYGFSDFGQIHQEASIRLGWSYYTEGERAGELWFRWLKHTWGQHKSGDLMEVEVDEIYNVTIEQRLIHYIFTINGKEFIVDRDIEQNRRLDYIDRYYLYPYFGGQKTAPHDIKIKIKE
;
A
#
# COMPACT_ATOMS: atom_id res chain seq x y z
N MET A 1 12.15 52.02 -6.16
CA MET A 1 11.30 50.84 -5.92
C MET A 1 11.96 49.64 -6.59
N LYS A 2 12.58 48.72 -5.82
CA LYS A 2 13.22 47.51 -6.33
C LYS A 2 12.12 46.42 -6.35
N ARG A 3 11.75 45.92 -7.53
CA ARG A 3 10.85 44.79 -7.69
C ARG A 3 11.63 43.50 -7.40
N PHE A 4 11.31 42.81 -6.30
CA PHE A 4 11.78 41.45 -6.05
C PHE A 4 10.97 40.50 -6.94
N LEU A 5 11.64 39.88 -7.89
CA LEU A 5 11.09 38.79 -8.67
C LEU A 5 11.16 37.50 -7.84
N LEU A 6 10.03 37.07 -7.28
CA LEU A 6 9.93 35.82 -6.54
C LEU A 6 9.91 34.67 -7.56
N CYS A 7 11.06 33.99 -7.74
CA CYS A 7 11.17 32.80 -8.56
C CYS A 7 10.58 31.62 -7.77
N ILE A 8 9.33 31.25 -8.08
CA ILE A 8 8.70 30.03 -7.54
C ILE A 8 9.32 28.86 -8.31
N ILE A 9 10.27 28.16 -7.69
CA ILE A 9 10.78 26.88 -8.20
C ILE A 9 9.68 25.84 -7.91
N LEU A 10 8.89 25.53 -8.92
CA LEU A 10 8.03 24.34 -8.94
C LEU A 10 8.95 23.12 -8.95
N LEU A 11 9.17 22.54 -7.77
CA LEU A 11 9.74 21.19 -7.66
C LEU A 11 8.69 20.20 -8.16
N THR A 12 8.66 19.98 -9.45
CA THR A 12 7.97 18.83 -10.02
C THR A 12 8.76 17.60 -9.59
N THR A 13 8.21 16.83 -8.68
CA THR A 13 8.69 15.47 -8.41
C THR A 13 8.49 14.69 -9.72
N CYS A 14 9.55 14.50 -10.47
CA CYS A 14 9.52 13.70 -11.69
C CYS A 14 9.28 12.26 -11.24
N GLU A 15 8.03 11.79 -11.40
CA GLU A 15 7.69 10.39 -11.18
C GLU A 15 8.50 9.55 -12.15
N LYS A 16 9.29 8.65 -11.60
CA LYS A 16 10.13 7.79 -12.42
C LYS A 16 9.29 6.62 -12.93
N ILE A 17 9.03 6.62 -14.24
CA ILE A 17 8.48 5.48 -14.98
C ILE A 17 9.66 4.69 -15.52
N ASP A 18 9.68 3.38 -15.32
CA ASP A 18 10.70 2.50 -15.88
C ASP A 18 10.39 2.09 -17.33
N ASP A 19 11.31 1.37 -17.98
CA ASP A 19 11.20 0.97 -19.37
C ASP A 19 10.02 0.02 -19.65
N ASP A 20 9.53 -0.69 -18.62
CA ASP A 20 8.36 -1.58 -18.67
C ASP A 20 7.04 -0.81 -18.44
N GLY A 21 7.12 0.50 -18.20
CA GLY A 21 5.99 1.39 -17.96
C GLY A 21 5.44 1.32 -16.53
N PHE A 22 6.22 0.82 -15.57
CA PHE A 22 5.87 0.87 -14.17
C PHE A 22 6.29 2.18 -13.53
N ARG A 23 5.41 2.78 -12.77
CA ARG A 23 5.73 3.86 -11.85
C ARG A 23 6.53 3.30 -10.68
N VAL A 24 7.72 3.84 -10.46
CA VAL A 24 8.64 3.36 -9.41
C VAL A 24 8.51 4.24 -8.18
N PHE A 25 7.96 3.69 -7.12
CA PHE A 25 7.91 4.31 -5.80
C PHE A 25 9.14 3.89 -5.01
N LYS A 26 9.97 4.86 -4.61
CA LYS A 26 11.16 4.58 -3.80
C LYS A 26 10.95 5.07 -2.38
N ILE A 27 11.07 4.16 -1.40
CA ILE A 27 11.16 4.48 0.02
C ILE A 27 12.64 4.41 0.38
N ASN A 28 13.24 5.54 0.75
CA ASN A 28 14.65 5.57 1.11
C ASN A 28 14.88 4.91 2.46
N LYS A 29 16.08 4.37 2.65
CA LYS A 29 16.54 3.89 3.95
C LYS A 29 16.30 4.94 5.03
N GLY A 30 15.73 4.52 6.15
CA GLY A 30 15.40 5.40 7.28
C GLY A 30 14.08 6.16 7.13
N GLU A 31 13.34 5.95 6.04
CA GLU A 31 12.07 6.61 5.78
C GLU A 31 10.91 5.62 5.85
N HIS A 32 9.68 6.15 5.98
CA HIS A 32 8.44 5.38 5.86
C HIS A 32 7.77 5.57 4.51
N ARG A 33 7.96 6.71 3.87
CA ARG A 33 7.17 7.16 2.71
C ARG A 33 8.02 7.19 1.45
N SER A 34 7.38 6.86 0.33
CA SER A 34 7.98 6.99 -1.00
C SER A 34 7.91 8.42 -1.57
N GLY A 35 7.26 9.34 -0.86
CA GLY A 35 7.08 10.74 -1.24
C GLY A 35 5.79 11.32 -0.66
N THR A 36 5.49 12.56 -1.04
CA THR A 36 4.21 13.21 -0.72
C THR A 36 3.34 13.19 -1.98
N TYR A 37 2.19 12.55 -1.89
CA TYR A 37 1.24 12.45 -3.01
C TYR A 37 -0.03 13.23 -2.68
N LEU A 38 -0.62 13.81 -3.72
CA LEU A 38 -1.94 14.41 -3.59
C LEU A 38 -3.00 13.33 -3.36
N HIS A 39 -3.98 13.66 -2.55
CA HIS A 39 -5.15 12.81 -2.37
C HIS A 39 -6.06 12.97 -3.59
N ASN A 40 -5.90 12.07 -4.56
CA ASN A 40 -6.78 12.00 -5.72
C ASN A 40 -7.94 11.06 -5.42
N ASP A 41 -9.12 11.39 -5.95
CA ASP A 41 -10.32 10.57 -5.80
C ASP A 41 -10.07 9.15 -6.32
N ALA A 42 -10.42 8.17 -5.51
CA ALA A 42 -10.31 6.76 -5.86
C ALA A 42 -11.70 6.14 -6.13
N PRO A 43 -11.85 5.32 -7.16
CA PRO A 43 -13.09 4.59 -7.41
C PRO A 43 -13.29 3.47 -6.39
N TYR A 44 -14.49 2.88 -6.35
CA TYR A 44 -14.79 1.71 -5.50
C TYR A 44 -14.07 0.43 -5.94
N LYS A 45 -13.45 0.45 -7.12
CA LYS A 45 -12.68 -0.64 -7.68
C LYS A 45 -11.43 -0.08 -8.35
N ILE A 46 -10.28 -0.55 -7.91
CA ILE A 46 -8.98 -0.21 -8.52
C ILE A 46 -8.36 -1.48 -9.11
N ASN A 47 -7.71 -1.32 -10.27
CA ASN A 47 -6.98 -2.40 -10.93
C ASN A 47 -5.57 -1.91 -11.19
N PHE A 48 -4.58 -2.73 -10.89
CA PHE A 48 -3.19 -2.38 -11.11
C PHE A 48 -2.32 -3.62 -11.23
N LEU A 49 -1.18 -3.47 -11.87
CA LEU A 49 -0.11 -4.45 -11.83
C LEU A 49 0.88 -4.04 -10.74
N VAL A 50 1.35 -5.00 -9.97
CA VAL A 50 2.48 -4.82 -9.06
C VAL A 50 3.59 -5.78 -9.43
N LYS A 51 4.82 -5.25 -9.64
CA LYS A 51 6.02 -6.08 -9.79
C LYS A 51 6.72 -6.18 -8.44
N VAL A 52 6.85 -7.40 -7.95
CA VAL A 52 7.61 -7.71 -6.73
C VAL A 52 9.08 -7.52 -7.01
N THR A 53 9.79 -6.80 -6.14
CA THR A 53 11.22 -6.55 -6.32
C THR A 53 12.02 -7.15 -5.17
N GLU A 54 13.27 -7.52 -5.43
CA GLU A 54 14.19 -8.03 -4.41
C GLU A 54 14.31 -7.07 -3.20
N SER A 55 14.18 -5.76 -3.43
CA SER A 55 14.22 -4.77 -2.36
C SER A 55 13.06 -4.85 -1.36
N MET A 56 12.01 -5.63 -1.64
CA MET A 56 10.91 -5.89 -0.70
C MET A 56 11.27 -6.95 0.35
N ILE A 57 12.39 -7.66 0.17
CA ILE A 57 12.98 -8.56 1.16
C ILE A 57 13.74 -7.72 2.19
N TYR A 58 13.46 -7.92 3.47
CA TYR A 58 14.12 -7.21 4.56
C TYR A 58 14.21 -8.06 5.82
N ASP A 59 15.26 -7.81 6.61
CA ASP A 59 15.49 -8.47 7.88
C ASP A 59 15.96 -7.44 8.90
N PHE A 60 15.29 -7.33 10.02
CA PHE A 60 15.68 -6.46 11.13
C PHE A 60 16.66 -7.12 12.10
N GLY A 61 17.00 -8.39 11.88
CA GLY A 61 17.90 -9.16 12.74
C GLY A 61 17.26 -9.55 14.06
N GLY A 62 16.67 -10.73 14.11
CA GLY A 62 16.01 -11.30 15.28
C GLY A 62 14.48 -11.17 15.25
N ASN A 63 13.84 -11.92 16.14
CA ASN A 63 12.40 -12.01 16.26
C ASN A 63 11.82 -10.68 16.82
N THR A 64 11.63 -9.71 15.96
CA THR A 64 10.99 -8.45 16.33
C THR A 64 9.57 -8.43 15.82
N ARG A 65 8.64 -7.92 16.62
CA ARG A 65 7.25 -7.71 16.21
C ARG A 65 7.16 -6.89 14.92
N ASP A 66 8.06 -5.93 14.76
CA ASP A 66 8.10 -5.04 13.58
C ASP A 66 8.45 -5.78 12.28
N GLN A 67 9.13 -6.94 12.35
CA GLN A 67 9.45 -7.76 11.18
C GLN A 67 8.20 -8.20 10.43
N TYR A 68 7.11 -8.44 11.16
CA TYR A 68 5.86 -8.97 10.61
C TYR A 68 4.78 -7.89 10.42
N ASP A 69 5.13 -6.62 10.61
CA ASP A 69 4.24 -5.51 10.28
C ASP A 69 3.92 -5.52 8.78
N VAL A 70 2.68 -5.19 8.45
CA VAL A 70 2.28 -5.08 7.06
C VAL A 70 2.83 -3.79 6.47
N ASN A 71 3.75 -3.90 5.53
CA ASN A 71 4.15 -2.79 4.66
C ASN A 71 3.08 -2.58 3.60
N LYS A 72 2.87 -1.36 3.17
CA LYS A 72 1.73 -0.99 2.33
C LYS A 72 2.18 -0.73 0.90
N ILE A 73 1.50 -1.35 -0.06
CA ILE A 73 1.75 -1.19 -1.48
C ILE A 73 0.78 -0.15 -2.05
N TYR A 74 -0.51 -0.45 -2.06
CA TYR A 74 -1.50 0.41 -2.70
C TYR A 74 -2.91 0.10 -2.19
N GLY A 75 -3.81 1.08 -2.30
CA GLY A 75 -5.20 0.92 -1.89
C GLY A 75 -5.94 2.24 -1.82
N PHE A 76 -7.00 2.29 -1.02
CA PHE A 76 -7.80 3.50 -0.87
C PHE A 76 -8.39 3.66 0.54
N SER A 77 -8.72 4.91 0.89
CA SER A 77 -9.52 5.23 2.07
C SER A 77 -10.99 4.85 1.85
N ASP A 78 -11.76 4.73 2.91
CA ASP A 78 -13.17 4.38 2.85
C ASP A 78 -14.01 5.32 3.73
N PHE A 79 -15.34 5.31 3.52
CA PHE A 79 -16.34 6.07 4.29
C PHE A 79 -16.11 7.59 4.36
N GLY A 80 -15.38 8.18 3.42
CA GLY A 80 -15.03 9.61 3.49
C GLY A 80 -14.14 9.97 4.67
N GLN A 81 -13.47 9.00 5.28
CA GLN A 81 -12.65 9.19 6.47
C GLN A 81 -11.16 9.23 6.12
N ILE A 82 -10.36 9.73 7.05
CA ILE A 82 -8.90 9.61 6.94
C ILE A 82 -8.50 8.13 7.00
N HIS A 83 -7.42 7.79 6.35
CA HIS A 83 -7.01 6.39 6.16
C HIS A 83 -6.69 5.61 7.44
N GLN A 84 -6.42 6.30 8.56
CA GLN A 84 -6.27 5.65 9.87
C GLN A 84 -7.63 5.24 10.47
N GLU A 85 -8.71 5.92 10.08
CA GLU A 85 -10.07 5.60 10.53
C GLU A 85 -10.70 4.53 9.66
N ALA A 86 -10.56 4.66 8.33
CA ALA A 86 -11.12 3.68 7.40
C ALA A 86 -10.30 3.59 6.11
N SER A 87 -9.78 2.41 5.82
CA SER A 87 -9.06 2.12 4.57
C SER A 87 -8.86 0.64 4.33
N ILE A 88 -8.57 0.30 3.08
CA ILE A 88 -8.13 -1.03 2.65
C ILE A 88 -6.91 -0.90 1.76
N ARG A 89 -5.90 -1.75 1.97
CA ARG A 89 -4.66 -1.76 1.20
C ARG A 89 -4.16 -3.17 0.94
N LEU A 90 -3.58 -3.37 -0.23
CA LEU A 90 -2.61 -4.41 -0.44
C LEU A 90 -1.32 -4.01 0.28
N GLY A 91 -0.71 -4.96 0.93
CA GLY A 91 0.59 -4.81 1.57
C GLY A 91 1.42 -6.08 1.40
N TRP A 92 2.58 -6.09 2.07
CA TRP A 92 3.47 -7.25 2.11
C TRP A 92 4.16 -7.38 3.46
N SER A 93 4.59 -8.60 3.76
CA SER A 93 5.55 -8.90 4.82
C SER A 93 6.54 -9.95 4.32
N TYR A 94 7.77 -9.89 4.81
CA TYR A 94 8.79 -10.92 4.59
C TYR A 94 9.01 -11.68 5.89
N TYR A 95 8.95 -13.00 5.82
CA TYR A 95 9.10 -13.88 6.98
C TYR A 95 10.54 -14.35 7.10
N THR A 96 11.18 -14.12 8.25
CA THR A 96 12.58 -14.50 8.51
C THR A 96 12.70 -15.74 9.39
N GLU A 97 11.61 -16.18 10.02
CA GLU A 97 11.59 -17.29 10.97
C GLU A 97 10.32 -18.15 10.83
N GLY A 98 10.34 -19.33 11.45
CA GLY A 98 9.24 -20.27 11.46
C GLY A 98 9.09 -21.07 10.18
N GLU A 99 7.91 -21.64 9.96
CA GLU A 99 7.63 -22.49 8.79
C GLU A 99 7.67 -21.70 7.45
N ARG A 100 7.51 -20.39 7.52
CA ARG A 100 7.51 -19.47 6.37
C ARG A 100 8.84 -18.74 6.19
N ALA A 101 9.91 -19.14 6.86
CA ALA A 101 11.20 -18.47 6.75
C ALA A 101 11.67 -18.42 5.28
N GLY A 102 11.98 -17.22 4.79
CA GLY A 102 12.39 -16.98 3.41
C GLY A 102 11.23 -16.60 2.47
N GLU A 103 9.99 -16.61 2.95
CA GLU A 103 8.82 -16.33 2.12
C GLU A 103 8.42 -14.86 2.16
N LEU A 104 8.02 -14.34 1.00
CA LEU A 104 7.40 -13.03 0.81
C LEU A 104 5.91 -13.23 0.56
N TRP A 105 5.09 -12.53 1.33
CA TRP A 105 3.65 -12.69 1.27
C TRP A 105 2.94 -11.38 0.94
N PHE A 106 1.99 -11.41 0.02
CA PHE A 106 0.98 -10.36 -0.06
C PHE A 106 0.00 -10.51 1.10
N ARG A 107 -0.33 -9.36 1.67
CA ARG A 107 -1.21 -9.24 2.81
C ARG A 107 -2.24 -8.14 2.57
N TRP A 108 -3.39 -8.23 3.23
CA TRP A 108 -4.29 -7.11 3.34
C TRP A 108 -4.09 -6.39 4.67
N LEU A 109 -4.27 -5.08 4.65
CA LEU A 109 -4.37 -4.23 5.84
C LEU A 109 -5.63 -3.40 5.73
N LYS A 110 -6.48 -3.49 6.73
CA LYS A 110 -7.71 -2.73 6.86
C LYS A 110 -7.69 -1.89 8.11
N HIS A 111 -8.11 -0.63 8.01
CA HIS A 111 -8.50 0.19 9.15
C HIS A 111 -10.02 0.30 9.16
N THR A 112 -10.60 0.17 10.34
CA THR A 112 -12.03 0.35 10.56
C THR A 112 -12.22 0.97 11.94
N TRP A 113 -12.73 2.19 11.96
CA TRP A 113 -12.99 2.96 13.20
C TRP A 113 -11.75 3.09 14.11
N GLY A 114 -10.63 3.45 13.51
CA GLY A 114 -9.36 3.61 14.22
C GLY A 114 -8.67 2.31 14.65
N GLN A 115 -9.30 1.17 14.44
CA GLN A 115 -8.68 -0.15 14.65
C GLN A 115 -8.11 -0.69 13.35
N HIS A 116 -6.99 -1.40 13.42
CA HIS A 116 -6.44 -2.07 12.26
C HIS A 116 -6.48 -3.59 12.42
N LYS A 117 -6.78 -4.26 11.32
CA LYS A 117 -6.69 -5.71 11.15
C LYS A 117 -5.89 -6.01 9.89
N SER A 118 -5.21 -7.12 9.88
CA SER A 118 -4.49 -7.60 8.70
C SER A 118 -4.58 -9.11 8.60
N GLY A 119 -4.34 -9.63 7.40
CA GLY A 119 -4.28 -11.06 7.15
C GLY A 119 -3.51 -11.36 5.88
N ASP A 120 -3.20 -12.63 5.71
CA ASP A 120 -2.45 -13.12 4.57
C ASP A 120 -3.37 -13.31 3.36
N LEU A 121 -2.82 -13.09 2.18
CA LEU A 121 -3.47 -13.36 0.90
C LEU A 121 -2.78 -14.53 0.21
N MET A 122 -1.54 -14.36 -0.20
CA MET A 122 -0.77 -15.41 -0.87
C MET A 122 0.73 -15.13 -0.81
N GLU A 123 1.50 -16.20 -0.92
CA GLU A 123 2.94 -16.13 -1.19
C GLU A 123 3.20 -15.57 -2.58
N VAL A 124 4.28 -14.80 -2.72
CA VAL A 124 4.68 -14.15 -3.97
C VAL A 124 6.18 -14.27 -4.20
N GLU A 125 6.58 -14.31 -5.46
CA GLU A 125 7.95 -14.48 -5.89
C GLU A 125 8.54 -13.15 -6.38
N VAL A 126 9.85 -12.99 -6.16
CA VAL A 126 10.62 -11.84 -6.66
C VAL A 126 10.64 -11.84 -8.18
N ASP A 127 10.63 -10.64 -8.77
CA ASP A 127 10.58 -10.34 -10.19
C ASP A 127 9.28 -10.71 -10.93
N GLU A 128 8.34 -11.38 -10.25
CA GLU A 128 7.03 -11.68 -10.80
C GLU A 128 6.10 -10.45 -10.81
N ILE A 129 5.18 -10.45 -11.78
CA ILE A 129 4.16 -9.41 -11.95
C ILE A 129 2.80 -10.00 -11.60
N TYR A 130 2.10 -9.33 -10.68
CA TYR A 130 0.78 -9.72 -10.24
C TYR A 130 -0.26 -8.70 -10.70
N ASN A 131 -1.34 -9.21 -11.31
CA ASN A 131 -2.51 -8.40 -11.61
C ASN A 131 -3.41 -8.38 -10.39
N VAL A 132 -3.63 -7.19 -9.83
CA VAL A 132 -4.38 -7.01 -8.59
C VAL A 132 -5.59 -6.14 -8.82
N THR A 133 -6.73 -6.60 -8.32
CA THR A 133 -7.93 -5.78 -8.18
C THR A 133 -8.27 -5.68 -6.70
N ILE A 134 -8.61 -4.48 -6.23
CA ILE A 134 -9.24 -4.27 -4.93
C ILE A 134 -10.60 -3.65 -5.20
N GLU A 135 -11.66 -4.35 -4.83
CA GLU A 135 -13.03 -3.89 -5.04
C GLU A 135 -13.76 -3.78 -3.70
N GLN A 136 -14.41 -2.64 -3.49
CA GLN A 136 -15.32 -2.43 -2.37
C GLN A 136 -16.71 -2.91 -2.74
N ARG A 137 -17.25 -3.79 -1.94
CA ARG A 137 -18.66 -4.21 -1.95
C ARG A 137 -19.37 -3.67 -0.71
N LEU A 138 -20.67 -3.92 -0.63
CA LEU A 138 -21.49 -3.41 0.48
C LEU A 138 -20.92 -3.81 1.85
N ILE A 139 -20.62 -5.08 2.06
CA ILE A 139 -20.18 -5.65 3.35
C ILE A 139 -18.76 -6.25 3.33
N HIS A 140 -18.09 -6.25 2.19
CA HIS A 140 -16.70 -6.74 2.09
C HIS A 140 -15.87 -5.97 1.08
N TYR A 141 -14.56 -6.17 1.18
CA TYR A 141 -13.60 -5.92 0.12
C TYR A 141 -13.26 -7.24 -0.55
N ILE A 142 -13.09 -7.22 -1.87
CA ILE A 142 -12.63 -8.36 -2.64
C ILE A 142 -11.28 -8.02 -3.23
N PHE A 143 -10.27 -8.81 -2.89
CA PHE A 143 -8.99 -8.80 -3.58
C PHE A 143 -9.02 -9.89 -4.63
N THR A 144 -8.73 -9.55 -5.88
CA THR A 144 -8.49 -10.55 -6.94
C THR A 144 -7.03 -10.42 -7.35
N ILE A 145 -6.25 -11.50 -7.18
CA ILE A 145 -4.82 -11.53 -7.52
C ILE A 145 -4.61 -12.66 -8.52
N ASN A 146 -4.20 -12.34 -9.74
CA ASN A 146 -4.05 -13.30 -10.84
C ASN A 146 -5.29 -14.22 -11.00
N GLY A 147 -6.49 -13.65 -10.82
CA GLY A 147 -7.76 -14.38 -10.93
C GLY A 147 -8.20 -15.12 -9.66
N LYS A 148 -7.39 -15.22 -8.62
CA LYS A 148 -7.77 -15.79 -7.34
C LYS A 148 -8.40 -14.73 -6.44
N GLU A 149 -9.59 -15.03 -5.89
CA GLU A 149 -10.32 -14.11 -5.03
C GLU A 149 -10.09 -14.37 -3.54
N PHE A 150 -10.02 -13.25 -2.78
CA PHE A 150 -9.93 -13.24 -1.33
C PHE A 150 -10.94 -12.22 -0.79
N ILE A 151 -11.77 -12.64 0.14
CA ILE A 151 -12.83 -11.81 0.73
C ILE A 151 -12.41 -11.33 2.10
N VAL A 152 -12.55 -10.02 2.34
CA VAL A 152 -12.23 -9.36 3.61
C VAL A 152 -13.43 -8.57 4.08
N ASP A 153 -13.96 -8.86 5.25
CA ASP A 153 -15.11 -8.15 5.81
C ASP A 153 -14.80 -6.66 5.99
N ARG A 154 -15.77 -5.78 5.70
CA ARG A 154 -15.65 -4.34 5.93
C ARG A 154 -15.90 -3.92 7.38
N ASP A 155 -16.43 -4.81 8.23
CA ASP A 155 -16.84 -4.53 9.62
C ASP A 155 -17.77 -3.31 9.68
N ILE A 156 -18.81 -3.30 8.87
CA ILE A 156 -19.79 -2.20 8.82
C ILE A 156 -20.70 -2.30 10.05
N GLU A 157 -20.72 -1.24 10.85
CA GLU A 157 -21.77 -1.08 11.85
C GLU A 157 -23.12 -0.87 11.16
N GLN A 158 -24.13 -1.65 11.54
CA GLN A 158 -25.44 -1.73 10.88
C GLN A 158 -26.20 -0.40 10.72
N ASN A 159 -25.77 0.68 11.35
CA ASN A 159 -26.46 1.97 11.39
C ASN A 159 -25.74 3.10 10.66
N ARG A 160 -24.62 2.85 9.96
CA ARG A 160 -23.93 3.91 9.22
C ARG A 160 -24.41 3.96 7.77
N ARG A 161 -24.77 5.15 7.35
CA ARG A 161 -25.14 5.47 5.97
C ARG A 161 -23.98 5.16 5.04
N LEU A 162 -24.19 4.23 4.10
CA LEU A 162 -23.20 3.76 3.15
C LEU A 162 -23.12 4.62 1.88
N ASP A 163 -23.89 5.71 1.84
CA ASP A 163 -24.23 6.45 0.62
C ASP A 163 -23.15 7.43 0.20
N TYR A 164 -22.16 7.72 1.07
CA TYR A 164 -21.19 8.74 0.77
C TYR A 164 -19.78 8.20 0.70
N ILE A 165 -19.10 8.59 -0.33
CA ILE A 165 -17.98 7.81 -0.79
C ILE A 165 -16.90 8.70 -1.39
N ASP A 166 -16.40 9.62 -0.57
CA ASP A 166 -15.11 10.21 -0.85
C ASP A 166 -14.05 9.19 -0.48
N ARG A 167 -13.32 8.73 -1.48
CA ARG A 167 -12.16 7.87 -1.33
C ARG A 167 -10.99 8.57 -1.95
N TYR A 168 -9.82 8.31 -1.43
CA TYR A 168 -8.59 8.75 -2.05
C TYR A 168 -7.59 7.62 -2.09
N TYR A 169 -6.70 7.65 -3.07
CA TYR A 169 -5.65 6.67 -3.23
C TYR A 169 -4.65 6.72 -2.09
N LEU A 170 -4.14 5.56 -1.73
CA LEU A 170 -3.14 5.36 -0.70
C LEU A 170 -1.90 4.70 -1.30
N TYR A 171 -0.80 5.41 -1.20
CA TYR A 171 0.48 5.08 -1.83
C TYR A 171 1.41 4.29 -0.90
N PRO A 172 2.54 3.78 -1.42
CA PRO A 172 3.44 2.93 -0.65
C PRO A 172 3.96 3.57 0.63
N TYR A 173 3.99 2.73 1.68
CA TYR A 173 4.43 3.12 3.01
C TYR A 173 5.04 1.90 3.71
N PHE A 174 6.25 2.05 4.26
CA PHE A 174 6.95 0.97 4.96
C PHE A 174 6.61 0.95 6.45
N GLY A 175 6.35 -0.24 6.96
CA GLY A 175 6.31 -0.59 8.37
C GLY A 175 5.18 0.01 9.20
N GLY A 176 5.32 -0.21 10.48
CA GLY A 176 4.61 0.40 11.60
C GLY A 176 5.53 1.40 12.29
N GLN A 177 6.31 0.94 13.29
CA GLN A 177 7.23 1.79 14.06
C GLN A 177 8.63 1.86 13.43
N LYS A 178 9.08 0.81 12.74
CA LYS A 178 10.39 0.76 12.09
C LYS A 178 10.35 1.36 10.69
N THR A 179 11.37 2.13 10.37
CA THR A 179 11.63 2.67 9.03
C THR A 179 12.25 1.62 8.10
N ALA A 180 12.27 1.90 6.80
CA ALA A 180 12.90 1.01 5.82
C ALA A 180 14.38 0.76 6.15
N PRO A 181 14.84 -0.49 6.25
CA PRO A 181 16.22 -0.82 6.62
C PRO A 181 17.22 -0.55 5.48
N HIS A 182 16.74 -0.50 4.27
CA HIS A 182 17.45 -0.12 3.04
C HIS A 182 16.48 0.57 2.07
N ASP A 183 16.97 1.00 0.92
CA ASP A 183 16.11 1.55 -0.13
C ASP A 183 15.17 0.48 -0.68
N ILE A 184 13.85 0.74 -0.60
CA ILE A 184 12.82 -0.18 -1.11
C ILE A 184 12.18 0.43 -2.35
N LYS A 185 12.06 -0.36 -3.40
CA LYS A 185 11.41 0.02 -4.65
C LYS A 185 10.14 -0.80 -4.81
N ILE A 186 9.02 -0.12 -5.01
CA ILE A 186 7.73 -0.74 -5.29
C ILE A 186 7.31 -0.25 -6.68
N LYS A 187 7.00 -1.19 -7.57
CA LYS A 187 6.65 -0.89 -8.96
C LYS A 187 5.18 -1.17 -9.19
N ILE A 188 4.44 -0.13 -9.59
CA ILE A 188 2.98 -0.20 -9.82
C ILE A 188 2.69 0.36 -11.22
N LYS A 189 1.76 -0.30 -11.93
CA LYS A 189 1.21 0.16 -13.21
C LYS A 189 -0.30 0.10 -13.17
N GLU A 190 -0.94 1.26 -13.27
CA GLU A 190 -2.39 1.46 -13.34
C GLU A 190 -2.93 1.32 -14.75
#